data_218eeb34be579ceb59cd6107d33d0b0d
#
_entry.id   218eeb34be579ceb59cd6107d33d0b0d
#
_cell.length_a   1.000
_cell.length_b   1.000
_cell.length_c   1.000
_cell.angle_alpha   90.00
_cell.angle_beta   90.00
_cell.angle_gamma   90.00
#
_symmetry.space_group_name_H-M   'P 1'
#
loop_
_entity.id
_entity.type
_entity.pdbx_description
1 polymer ?
#
loop_
_entity_poly.entity_id
_entity_poly.type
_entity_poly.pdbx_seq_one_letter_code
_entity_poly.pdbx_strand_id
1 'polypeptide(L)'
;MRKIIPILLLTILTMVGCSTLDCPLNNTVYTKYKLDGTVTELTSCTMTVSTTKRDGEDSILINKDENVDSFILPMSYANSADTLYFEVQDRLERVFKDTVIVAKDNQPHFESIDCSPSYFHTITGVKTTQHLIDSIVINHKDVNFDATKTHFLIYFGTRD
;
A
#
# COMPACT_ATOMS: atom_id res chain seq x y z
N MET A 1 -16.98 61.86 7.73
CA MET A 1 -17.44 60.72 6.91
C MET A 1 -16.46 60.35 5.79
N ARG A 2 -15.76 61.27 5.15
CA ARG A 2 -14.82 60.99 4.02
C ARG A 2 -13.58 60.16 4.39
N LYS A 3 -13.16 60.10 5.67
CA LYS A 3 -11.95 59.35 6.11
C LYS A 3 -12.24 57.96 6.66
N ILE A 4 -13.50 57.59 6.86
CA ILE A 4 -13.92 56.29 7.39
C ILE A 4 -14.01 55.24 6.27
N ILE A 5 -14.38 55.65 5.06
CA ILE A 5 -14.53 54.79 3.89
C ILE A 5 -13.21 54.09 3.50
N PRO A 6 -12.05 54.79 3.42
CA PRO A 6 -10.78 54.10 3.07
C PRO A 6 -10.29 53.14 4.15
N ILE A 7 -10.59 53.43 5.44
CA ILE A 7 -10.24 52.54 6.55
C ILE A 7 -11.10 51.27 6.51
N LEU A 8 -12.38 51.39 6.23
CA LEU A 8 -13.29 50.24 6.09
C LEU A 8 -12.92 49.37 4.88
N LEU A 9 -12.52 49.99 3.77
CA LEU A 9 -12.06 49.27 2.58
C LEU A 9 -10.76 48.51 2.83
N LEU A 10 -9.84 49.11 3.61
CA LEU A 10 -8.56 48.47 3.96
C LEU A 10 -8.75 47.25 4.89
N THR A 11 -9.71 47.33 5.83
CA THR A 11 -10.02 46.21 6.73
C THR A 11 -10.71 45.06 6.00
N ILE A 12 -11.50 45.31 4.96
CA ILE A 12 -12.12 44.25 4.13
C ILE A 12 -11.07 43.53 3.29
N LEU A 13 -10.04 44.22 2.80
CA LEU A 13 -8.98 43.65 1.99
C LEU A 13 -8.04 42.67 2.77
N THR A 14 -7.96 42.83 4.11
CA THR A 14 -7.13 41.97 4.96
C THR A 14 -7.80 40.65 5.36
N MET A 15 -9.10 40.48 5.03
CA MET A 15 -9.86 39.26 5.35
C MET A 15 -9.80 38.17 4.27
N VAL A 16 -9.08 38.41 3.16
CA VAL A 16 -8.81 37.35 2.17
C VAL A 16 -7.69 36.49 2.72
N GLY A 17 -7.99 35.69 3.73
CA GLY A 17 -7.12 34.58 4.18
C GLY A 17 -7.07 33.56 3.07
N CYS A 18 -5.92 33.41 2.42
CA CYS A 18 -5.62 32.20 1.65
C CYS A 18 -5.69 31.02 2.63
N SER A 19 -6.75 30.22 2.58
CA SER A 19 -6.71 28.89 3.17
C SER A 19 -5.74 28.08 2.33
N THR A 20 -4.51 27.90 2.80
CA THR A 20 -3.60 26.87 2.25
C THR A 20 -4.22 25.53 2.57
N LEU A 21 -4.93 24.97 1.61
CA LEU A 21 -5.38 23.59 1.70
C LEU A 21 -4.14 22.70 1.54
N ASP A 22 -3.72 22.08 2.63
CA ASP A 22 -2.68 21.06 2.62
C ASP A 22 -3.26 19.75 2.09
N CYS A 23 -3.26 19.60 0.75
CA CYS A 23 -3.62 18.32 0.15
C CYS A 23 -2.52 17.28 0.43
N PRO A 24 -2.89 16.01 0.67
CA PRO A 24 -1.90 14.93 0.81
C PRO A 24 -0.99 14.87 -0.41
N LEU A 25 0.33 14.91 -0.19
CA LEU A 25 1.32 14.79 -1.26
C LEU A 25 1.35 13.39 -1.89
N ASN A 26 0.91 12.40 -1.15
CA ASN A 26 0.84 11.01 -1.60
C ASN A 26 -0.56 10.46 -1.34
N ASN A 27 -1.28 10.13 -2.42
CA ASN A 27 -2.63 9.57 -2.37
C ASN A 27 -2.62 8.03 -2.35
N THR A 28 -1.43 7.40 -2.29
CA THR A 28 -1.27 5.95 -2.26
C THR A 28 -1.42 5.44 -0.84
N VAL A 29 -2.25 4.42 -0.66
CA VAL A 29 -2.35 3.67 0.59
C VAL A 29 -1.58 2.36 0.48
N TYR A 30 -1.14 1.83 1.62
CA TYR A 30 -0.25 0.69 1.70
C TYR A 30 -0.88 -0.42 2.54
N THR A 31 -0.65 -1.66 2.12
CA THR A 31 -0.95 -2.86 2.91
C THR A 31 0.31 -3.36 3.59
N LYS A 32 0.17 -3.73 4.85
CA LYS A 32 1.25 -4.35 5.63
C LYS A 32 1.07 -5.86 5.68
N TYR A 33 2.13 -6.54 5.32
CA TYR A 33 2.29 -7.99 5.37
C TYR A 33 3.24 -8.32 6.53
N LYS A 34 2.96 -9.37 7.27
CA LYS A 34 3.82 -9.87 8.33
C LYS A 34 3.94 -11.39 8.20
N LEU A 35 5.14 -11.90 8.36
CA LEU A 35 5.38 -13.34 8.43
C LEU A 35 4.93 -13.87 9.78
N ASP A 36 4.28 -15.02 9.78
CA ASP A 36 3.75 -15.65 11.00
C ASP A 36 3.84 -17.19 10.90
N GLY A 37 3.64 -17.88 12.02
CA GLY A 37 3.74 -19.32 12.13
C GLY A 37 5.16 -19.81 12.45
N THR A 38 5.62 -20.85 11.75
CA THR A 38 6.95 -21.45 11.99
C THR A 38 8.09 -20.61 11.41
N VAL A 39 7.83 -19.84 10.34
CA VAL A 39 8.80 -18.96 9.70
C VAL A 39 8.33 -17.52 9.91
N THR A 40 8.90 -16.85 10.90
CA THR A 40 8.57 -15.46 11.24
C THR A 40 9.52 -14.44 10.63
N GLU A 41 10.61 -14.91 10.01
CA GLU A 41 11.61 -14.10 9.35
C GLU A 41 12.30 -14.93 8.25
N LEU A 42 12.51 -14.36 7.07
CA LEU A 42 13.27 -14.94 5.97
C LEU A 42 14.76 -14.70 6.18
N THR A 43 15.37 -15.45 7.07
CA THR A 43 16.82 -15.36 7.32
C THR A 43 17.59 -16.05 6.20
N SER A 44 18.65 -15.40 5.71
CA SER A 44 19.55 -16.00 4.71
C SER A 44 18.93 -16.25 3.35
N CYS A 45 17.87 -15.54 3.05
CA CYS A 45 17.22 -15.51 1.76
C CYS A 45 17.06 -14.05 1.31
N THR A 46 16.93 -13.83 0.02
CA THR A 46 16.50 -12.54 -0.53
C THR A 46 15.08 -12.65 -1.05
N MET A 47 14.26 -11.64 -0.80
CA MET A 47 12.89 -11.57 -1.28
C MET A 47 12.75 -10.42 -2.29
N THR A 48 12.20 -10.74 -3.45
CA THR A 48 11.77 -9.77 -4.46
C THR A 48 10.26 -9.86 -4.62
N VAL A 49 9.59 -8.72 -4.65
CA VAL A 49 8.16 -8.65 -4.97
C VAL A 49 7.97 -7.72 -6.14
N SER A 50 7.26 -8.19 -7.15
CA SER A 50 6.91 -7.39 -8.34
C SER A 50 5.41 -7.47 -8.64
N THR A 51 4.97 -6.58 -9.51
CA THR A 51 3.60 -6.54 -10.05
C THR A 51 3.66 -6.15 -11.51
N THR A 52 2.64 -6.51 -12.27
CA THR A 52 2.52 -6.08 -13.67
C THR A 52 1.84 -4.73 -13.74
N LYS A 53 2.46 -3.77 -14.39
CA LYS A 53 1.89 -2.46 -14.69
C LYS A 53 0.80 -2.56 -15.76
N ARG A 54 0.06 -1.47 -15.92
CA ARG A 54 -1.01 -1.36 -16.94
C ARG A 54 -0.52 -1.51 -18.38
N ASP A 55 0.74 -1.19 -18.65
CA ASP A 55 1.41 -1.35 -19.96
C ASP A 55 1.88 -2.79 -20.23
N GLY A 56 1.73 -3.69 -19.25
CA GLY A 56 2.16 -5.08 -19.32
C GLY A 56 3.60 -5.31 -18.88
N GLU A 57 4.33 -4.26 -18.50
CA GLU A 57 5.69 -4.41 -17.95
C GLU A 57 5.65 -4.70 -16.45
N ASP A 58 6.62 -5.47 -15.96
CA ASP A 58 6.77 -5.73 -14.54
C ASP A 58 7.37 -4.53 -13.80
N SER A 59 6.86 -4.27 -12.62
CA SER A 59 7.35 -3.25 -11.70
C SER A 59 7.82 -3.91 -10.42
N ILE A 60 9.08 -3.75 -10.09
CA ILE A 60 9.66 -4.23 -8.83
C ILE A 60 9.19 -3.29 -7.71
N LEU A 61 8.53 -3.86 -6.71
CA LEU A 61 8.06 -3.16 -5.51
C LEU A 61 9.04 -3.32 -4.35
N ILE A 62 9.62 -4.52 -4.21
CA ILE A 62 10.69 -4.85 -3.26
C ILE A 62 11.78 -5.55 -4.06
N ASN A 63 13.05 -5.14 -3.89
CA ASN A 63 14.17 -5.67 -4.64
C ASN A 63 15.21 -6.30 -3.72
N LYS A 64 15.23 -7.65 -3.68
CA LYS A 64 16.21 -8.46 -2.96
C LYS A 64 16.40 -8.04 -1.50
N ASP A 65 15.28 -7.82 -0.80
CA ASP A 65 15.31 -7.50 0.63
C ASP A 65 15.72 -8.73 1.45
N GLU A 66 16.49 -8.53 2.50
CA GLU A 66 17.06 -9.57 3.35
C GLU A 66 16.49 -9.48 4.76
N ASN A 67 16.44 -10.63 5.46
CA ASN A 67 15.97 -10.73 6.85
C ASN A 67 14.56 -10.13 7.03
N VAL A 68 13.67 -10.48 6.11
CA VAL A 68 12.32 -9.94 6.05
C VAL A 68 11.43 -10.62 7.08
N ASP A 69 10.88 -9.85 8.02
CA ASP A 69 9.84 -10.26 8.97
C ASP A 69 8.48 -9.65 8.62
N SER A 70 8.51 -8.46 8.04
CA SER A 70 7.33 -7.73 7.60
C SER A 70 7.71 -6.72 6.50
N PHE A 71 6.74 -6.34 5.69
CA PHE A 71 6.93 -5.36 4.61
C PHE A 71 5.61 -4.67 4.27
N ILE A 72 5.70 -3.58 3.50
CA ILE A 72 4.54 -2.83 3.02
C ILE A 72 4.54 -2.78 1.50
N LEU A 73 3.35 -2.89 0.90
CA LEU A 73 3.16 -2.76 -0.54
C LEU A 73 2.06 -1.76 -0.86
N PRO A 74 2.21 -0.96 -1.92
CA PRO A 74 1.16 -0.06 -2.38
C PRO A 74 -0.02 -0.86 -2.95
N MET A 75 -1.23 -0.33 -2.83
CA MET A 75 -2.41 -0.86 -3.51
C MET A 75 -2.76 -0.02 -4.73
N SER A 76 -3.14 -0.68 -5.83
CA SER A 76 -3.61 0.03 -7.01
C SER A 76 -5.05 0.54 -6.80
N TYR A 77 -5.35 1.71 -7.35
CA TYR A 77 -6.72 2.25 -7.33
C TYR A 77 -7.53 1.87 -8.57
N ALA A 78 -6.85 1.37 -9.62
CA ALA A 78 -7.47 1.15 -10.93
C ALA A 78 -8.16 -0.22 -11.07
N ASN A 79 -7.67 -1.23 -10.34
CA ASN A 79 -8.10 -2.62 -10.47
C ASN A 79 -8.86 -3.09 -9.24
N SER A 80 -9.81 -4.01 -9.42
CA SER A 80 -10.49 -4.72 -8.32
C SER A 80 -9.66 -5.84 -7.71
N ALA A 81 -8.51 -6.15 -8.31
CA ALA A 81 -7.53 -7.09 -7.76
C ALA A 81 -6.11 -6.66 -8.16
N ASP A 82 -5.17 -6.86 -7.25
CA ASP A 82 -3.74 -6.71 -7.49
C ASP A 82 -3.08 -8.08 -7.57
N THR A 83 -2.21 -8.26 -8.57
CA THR A 83 -1.40 -9.47 -8.73
C THR A 83 0.04 -9.17 -8.33
N LEU A 84 0.54 -9.91 -7.37
CA LEU A 84 1.88 -9.77 -6.81
C LEU A 84 2.67 -11.05 -7.09
N TYR A 85 3.88 -10.91 -7.61
CA TYR A 85 4.80 -12.01 -7.87
C TYR A 85 5.89 -11.98 -6.80
N PHE A 86 5.89 -13.03 -5.98
CA PHE A 86 6.89 -13.25 -4.95
C PHE A 86 7.99 -14.14 -5.49
N GLU A 87 9.21 -13.72 -5.33
CA GLU A 87 10.40 -14.50 -5.64
C GLU A 87 11.32 -14.50 -4.42
N VAL A 88 11.59 -15.68 -3.88
CA VAL A 88 12.50 -15.88 -2.75
C VAL A 88 13.67 -16.73 -3.23
N GLN A 89 14.89 -16.20 -3.09
CA GLN A 89 16.12 -16.87 -3.42
C GLN A 89 16.89 -17.23 -2.14
N ASP A 90 17.22 -18.50 -2.00
CA ASP A 90 18.02 -19.01 -0.88
C ASP A 90 19.54 -18.87 -1.11
N ARG A 91 20.33 -19.25 -0.11
CA ARG A 91 21.82 -19.25 -0.18
C ARG A 91 22.41 -20.19 -1.23
N LEU A 92 21.66 -21.18 -1.68
CA LEU A 92 22.07 -22.13 -2.71
C LEU A 92 21.62 -21.67 -4.11
N GLU A 93 21.21 -20.40 -4.23
CA GLU A 93 20.69 -19.79 -5.45
C GLU A 93 19.42 -20.47 -5.99
N ARG A 94 18.73 -21.28 -5.19
CA ARG A 94 17.42 -21.84 -5.56
C ARG A 94 16.37 -20.74 -5.47
N VAL A 95 15.55 -20.63 -6.51
CA VAL A 95 14.53 -19.59 -6.62
C VAL A 95 13.15 -20.23 -6.50
N PHE A 96 12.35 -19.74 -5.57
CA PHE A 96 10.97 -20.13 -5.36
C PHE A 96 10.05 -18.96 -5.74
N LYS A 97 8.97 -19.27 -6.46
CA LYS A 97 8.05 -18.23 -6.96
C LYS A 97 6.62 -18.56 -6.58
N ASP A 98 5.92 -17.56 -6.08
CA ASP A 98 4.48 -17.60 -5.85
C ASP A 98 3.79 -16.38 -6.46
N THR A 99 2.56 -16.60 -6.91
CA THR A 99 1.67 -15.53 -7.35
C THR A 99 0.61 -15.34 -6.30
N VAL A 100 0.48 -14.12 -5.80
CA VAL A 100 -0.53 -13.72 -4.83
C VAL A 100 -1.51 -12.75 -5.50
N ILE A 101 -2.79 -13.06 -5.42
CA ILE A 101 -3.87 -12.22 -5.94
C ILE A 101 -4.65 -11.67 -4.75
N VAL A 102 -4.70 -10.34 -4.63
CA VAL A 102 -5.43 -9.63 -3.59
C VAL A 102 -6.65 -8.97 -4.22
N ALA A 103 -7.84 -9.49 -3.94
CA ALA A 103 -9.11 -8.90 -4.36
C ALA A 103 -9.55 -7.82 -3.39
N LYS A 104 -10.11 -6.73 -3.91
CA LYS A 104 -10.50 -5.57 -3.11
C LYS A 104 -11.60 -4.74 -3.76
N ASP A 105 -12.31 -4.00 -2.94
CA ASP A 105 -13.20 -2.91 -3.35
C ASP A 105 -12.46 -1.57 -3.16
N ASN A 106 -12.57 -0.69 -4.16
CA ASN A 106 -11.93 0.62 -4.15
C ASN A 106 -12.97 1.69 -3.80
N GLN A 107 -12.68 2.53 -2.82
CA GLN A 107 -13.55 3.59 -2.34
C GLN A 107 -12.83 4.94 -2.45
N PRO A 108 -13.32 5.90 -3.25
CA PRO A 108 -12.73 7.22 -3.31
C PRO A 108 -12.92 7.93 -1.96
N HIS A 109 -11.85 8.53 -1.47
CA HIS A 109 -11.81 9.33 -0.25
C HIS A 109 -11.32 10.74 -0.58
N PHE A 110 -12.08 11.74 -0.16
CA PHE A 110 -11.77 13.14 -0.40
C PHE A 110 -11.46 13.83 0.93
N GLU A 111 -10.25 14.33 1.10
CA GLU A 111 -9.89 15.21 2.22
C GLU A 111 -10.56 16.59 2.08
N SER A 112 -10.66 17.07 0.86
CA SER A 112 -11.32 18.33 0.47
C SER A 112 -11.80 18.26 -0.97
N ILE A 113 -12.75 19.15 -1.33
CA ILE A 113 -13.24 19.29 -2.71
C ILE A 113 -12.16 19.79 -3.68
N ASP A 114 -11.11 20.43 -3.17
CA ASP A 114 -10.01 20.99 -3.97
C ASP A 114 -8.81 20.02 -4.09
N CYS A 115 -8.84 18.89 -3.38
CA CYS A 115 -7.78 17.88 -3.41
C CYS A 115 -8.12 16.72 -4.36
N SER A 116 -7.09 16.14 -4.99
CA SER A 116 -7.28 14.90 -5.73
C SER A 116 -7.72 13.78 -4.77
N PRO A 117 -8.66 12.91 -5.17
CA PRO A 117 -9.10 11.83 -4.31
C PRO A 117 -7.98 10.83 -4.05
N SER A 118 -7.90 10.35 -2.81
CA SER A 118 -7.22 9.12 -2.44
C SER A 118 -8.18 7.94 -2.61
N TYR A 119 -7.65 6.73 -2.67
CA TYR A 119 -8.49 5.54 -2.69
C TYR A 119 -8.20 4.67 -1.49
N PHE A 120 -9.20 4.50 -0.63
CA PHE A 120 -9.20 3.49 0.42
C PHE A 120 -9.71 2.18 -0.16
N HIS A 121 -9.36 1.08 0.48
CA HIS A 121 -9.75 -0.23 -0.02
C HIS A 121 -10.31 -1.09 1.11
N THR A 122 -11.23 -1.98 0.74
CA THR A 122 -11.65 -3.08 1.59
C THR A 122 -11.22 -4.38 0.94
N ILE A 123 -10.33 -5.14 1.59
CA ILE A 123 -9.84 -6.42 1.10
C ILE A 123 -11.00 -7.42 1.14
N THR A 124 -11.35 -8.00 -0.01
CA THR A 124 -12.44 -8.98 -0.15
C THR A 124 -11.95 -10.40 -0.26
N GLY A 125 -10.67 -10.60 -0.63
CA GLY A 125 -10.10 -11.93 -0.73
C GLY A 125 -8.59 -11.93 -1.01
N VAL A 126 -7.95 -13.05 -0.74
CA VAL A 126 -6.55 -13.31 -1.09
C VAL A 126 -6.38 -14.75 -1.53
N LYS A 127 -5.54 -14.99 -2.54
CA LYS A 127 -5.18 -16.32 -3.05
C LYS A 127 -3.69 -16.38 -3.33
N THR A 128 -3.09 -17.54 -3.16
CA THR A 128 -1.68 -17.82 -3.51
C THR A 128 -1.59 -19.13 -4.29
N THR A 129 -0.54 -19.29 -5.11
CA THR A 129 -0.24 -20.50 -5.86
C THR A 129 0.32 -21.64 -4.99
N GLN A 130 0.68 -21.34 -3.75
CA GLN A 130 1.08 -22.32 -2.73
C GLN A 130 2.32 -23.16 -3.10
N HIS A 131 3.35 -22.54 -3.68
CA HIS A 131 4.63 -23.21 -3.92
C HIS A 131 5.57 -23.08 -2.71
N LEU A 132 5.73 -21.87 -2.19
CA LEU A 132 6.51 -21.55 -0.99
C LEU A 132 5.62 -21.00 0.13
N ILE A 133 4.65 -20.18 -0.26
CA ILE A 133 3.66 -19.61 0.65
C ILE A 133 2.52 -20.62 0.82
N ASP A 134 2.40 -21.24 1.99
CA ASP A 134 1.33 -22.18 2.28
C ASP A 134 -0.04 -21.51 2.33
N SER A 135 -0.10 -20.36 3.02
CA SER A 135 -1.35 -19.61 3.12
C SER A 135 -1.09 -18.13 3.44
N ILE A 136 -2.09 -17.32 3.11
CA ILE A 136 -2.15 -15.91 3.51
C ILE A 136 -3.51 -15.69 4.17
N VAL A 137 -3.49 -15.14 5.39
CA VAL A 137 -4.70 -14.84 6.16
C VAL A 137 -4.93 -13.32 6.17
N ILE A 138 -6.17 -12.91 5.90
CA ILE A 138 -6.60 -11.52 6.04
C ILE A 138 -6.82 -11.25 7.52
N ASN A 139 -5.95 -10.44 8.14
CA ASN A 139 -6.00 -10.05 9.53
C ASN A 139 -6.80 -8.75 9.72
N HIS A 140 -6.65 -7.79 8.79
CA HIS A 140 -7.39 -6.54 8.77
C HIS A 140 -7.82 -6.21 7.35
N LYS A 141 -9.10 -5.92 7.14
CA LYS A 141 -9.67 -5.74 5.80
C LYS A 141 -9.56 -4.31 5.27
N ASP A 142 -9.65 -3.33 6.16
CA ASP A 142 -9.75 -1.93 5.75
C ASP A 142 -8.35 -1.34 5.58
N VAL A 143 -8.09 -0.79 4.40
CA VAL A 143 -6.82 -0.17 4.01
C VAL A 143 -7.03 1.32 3.78
N ASN A 144 -6.37 2.12 4.59
CA ASN A 144 -6.40 3.57 4.58
C ASN A 144 -5.00 4.13 4.86
N PHE A 145 -4.89 5.38 5.29
CA PHE A 145 -3.60 5.99 5.64
C PHE A 145 -2.96 5.44 6.93
N ASP A 146 -3.67 4.62 7.73
CA ASP A 146 -3.12 3.99 8.92
C ASP A 146 -2.24 2.79 8.56
N ALA A 147 -0.96 3.05 8.29
CA ALA A 147 0.03 2.01 7.98
C ALA A 147 0.46 1.16 9.20
N THR A 148 -0.08 1.40 10.40
CA THR A 148 0.28 0.63 11.60
C THR A 148 -0.37 -0.76 11.64
N LYS A 149 -1.51 -0.91 10.96
CA LYS A 149 -2.27 -2.16 10.93
C LYS A 149 -1.60 -3.21 10.05
N THR A 150 -1.47 -4.42 10.58
CA THR A 150 -1.09 -5.58 9.77
C THR A 150 -2.33 -6.10 9.05
N HIS A 151 -2.30 -6.07 7.72
CA HIS A 151 -3.43 -6.49 6.88
C HIS A 151 -3.38 -7.98 6.57
N PHE A 152 -2.17 -8.51 6.33
CA PHE A 152 -1.98 -9.91 5.97
C PHE A 152 -0.96 -10.59 6.88
N LEU A 153 -1.28 -11.84 7.25
CA LEU A 153 -0.34 -12.78 7.86
C LEU A 153 0.03 -13.83 6.81
N ILE A 154 1.34 -13.98 6.56
CA ILE A 154 1.88 -14.93 5.58
C ILE A 154 2.48 -16.11 6.32
N TYR A 155 2.09 -17.31 5.94
CA TYR A 155 2.61 -18.57 6.46
C TYR A 155 3.42 -19.24 5.37
N PHE A 156 4.72 -19.39 5.60
CA PHE A 156 5.62 -20.11 4.70
C PHE A 156 5.69 -21.59 5.07
N GLY A 157 5.69 -22.45 4.05
CA GLY A 157 5.90 -23.88 4.23
C GLY A 157 7.35 -24.17 4.64
N THR A 158 7.51 -25.05 5.63
CA THR A 158 8.82 -25.67 5.91
C THR A 158 9.03 -26.75 4.86
N ARG A 159 9.91 -26.51 3.90
CA ARG A 159 10.33 -27.54 2.94
C ARG A 159 11.70 -28.04 3.33
N ASP A 160 11.74 -29.32 3.68
CA ASP A 160 12.97 -30.08 3.89
C ASP A 160 13.76 -30.26 2.60
#